data_762eebfe7765966279d2847569497682
#
_entry.id   762eebfe7765966279d2847569497682
#
_cell.length_a   1.000
_cell.length_b   1.000
_cell.length_c   1.000
_cell.angle_alpha   90.00
_cell.angle_beta   90.00
_cell.angle_gamma   90.00
#
_symmetry.space_group_name_H-M   'P 1'
#
loop_
_entity.id
_entity.type
_entity.pdbx_description
1 polymer ?
#
loop_
_entity_poly.entity_id
_entity_poly.type
_entity_poly.pdbx_seq_one_letter_code
_entity_poly.pdbx_strand_id
1 'polypeptide(L)'
;YISAAFPSACGKTNLAMLIPTIPGWKVETIGDDIAWMKPGKDGRLYAINPEAGFFGVAPGTNYKTNANAMHSASKNTIFTNVALEKDGTVWWEGMDDAPKGELIDWKGNPWTYPENGKSEKGKEAAHPNSRFTAPAANCPAIAPDWEDPNGVPVDAILFGGRRPSTVPLIHQSLNWNHGVFMGSIVGSEVTAAVISDQVGQIRRDPFAMLPFCGYHMGDYFAHWIKMGQANPDKMPKIFFVNWFRKTKEGKWLWPGYGDNSRVLKWICERCDGQCKAVETPIGYMPTVDAIDRPEDVSEEDMKELLSVDVEGWKAELKDVKENHYPKFGAKLPKELSEI
;
A
#
# COMPACT_ATOMS: atom_id res chain seq x y z
N TYR A 1 9.96 -10.53 -7.84
CA TYR A 1 9.96 -9.38 -6.90
C TYR A 1 8.85 -8.40 -7.27
N ILE A 2 8.15 -7.90 -6.26
CA ILE A 2 7.02 -6.99 -6.41
C ILE A 2 7.35 -5.68 -5.71
N SER A 3 7.21 -4.56 -6.43
CA SER A 3 7.29 -3.21 -5.88
C SER A 3 5.87 -2.65 -5.72
N ALA A 4 5.62 -1.89 -4.67
CA ALA A 4 4.30 -1.30 -4.42
C ALA A 4 4.40 0.18 -4.07
N ALA A 5 3.53 0.98 -4.66
CA ALA A 5 3.40 2.40 -4.40
C ALA A 5 1.98 2.70 -3.90
N PHE A 6 1.87 2.94 -2.60
CA PHE A 6 0.61 3.26 -1.91
C PHE A 6 0.75 4.59 -1.16
N PRO A 7 -0.25 5.46 -1.17
CA PRO A 7 -0.29 6.63 -0.28
C PRO A 7 -0.23 6.25 1.20
N SER A 8 0.04 7.22 2.05
CA SER A 8 0.05 7.02 3.51
C SER A 8 -1.22 6.33 4.02
N ALA A 9 -1.08 5.46 5.01
CA ALA A 9 -2.17 4.68 5.63
C ALA A 9 -2.91 3.72 4.68
N CYS A 10 -2.29 3.31 3.58
CA CYS A 10 -2.87 2.35 2.63
C CYS A 10 -2.26 0.94 2.73
N GLY A 11 -1.46 0.65 3.76
CA GLY A 11 -0.99 -0.69 4.08
C GLY A 11 0.37 -1.08 3.51
N LYS A 12 1.27 -0.14 3.18
CA LYS A 12 2.62 -0.42 2.68
C LYS A 12 3.38 -1.40 3.57
N THR A 13 3.58 -1.04 4.83
CA THR A 13 4.34 -1.86 5.81
C THR A 13 3.68 -3.22 6.04
N ASN A 14 2.36 -3.26 6.12
CA ASN A 14 1.62 -4.52 6.26
C ASN A 14 1.80 -5.42 5.03
N LEU A 15 1.88 -4.88 3.83
CA LEU A 15 2.14 -5.65 2.61
C LEU A 15 3.59 -6.16 2.58
N ALA A 16 4.56 -5.28 2.88
CA ALA A 16 5.98 -5.62 2.88
C ALA A 16 6.34 -6.71 3.89
N MET A 17 5.66 -6.72 5.05
CA MET A 17 5.89 -7.66 6.16
C MET A 17 4.80 -8.75 6.24
N LEU A 18 4.05 -8.97 5.18
CA LEU A 18 2.90 -9.86 5.14
C LEU A 18 3.29 -11.30 5.47
N ILE A 19 2.47 -11.95 6.31
CA ILE A 19 2.52 -13.40 6.56
C ILE A 19 1.38 -14.02 5.76
N PRO A 20 1.70 -14.85 4.73
CA PRO A 20 0.67 -15.45 3.88
C PRO A 20 -0.28 -16.35 4.67
N THR A 21 -1.57 -16.31 4.34
CA THR A 21 -2.58 -17.24 4.86
C THR A 21 -2.72 -18.50 4.00
N ILE A 22 -2.19 -18.50 2.78
CA ILE A 22 -2.25 -19.65 1.87
C ILE A 22 -1.06 -20.59 2.10
N PRO A 23 -1.29 -21.92 2.19
CA PRO A 23 -0.23 -22.90 2.42
C PRO A 23 0.84 -22.92 1.31
N GLY A 24 2.09 -23.12 1.71
CA GLY A 24 3.21 -23.30 0.77
C GLY A 24 3.78 -22.00 0.19
N TRP A 25 3.23 -20.83 0.55
CA TRP A 25 3.75 -19.52 0.14
C TRP A 25 4.54 -18.86 1.24
N LYS A 26 5.64 -18.22 0.86
CA LYS A 26 6.50 -17.42 1.72
C LYS A 26 6.62 -16.02 1.15
N VAL A 27 6.59 -15.02 2.01
CA VAL A 27 6.87 -13.62 1.66
C VAL A 27 8.15 -13.19 2.37
N GLU A 28 9.05 -12.60 1.61
CA GLU A 28 10.27 -11.96 2.11
C GLU A 28 10.24 -10.48 1.74
N THR A 29 10.78 -9.63 2.61
CA THR A 29 10.81 -8.18 2.39
C THR A 29 12.21 -7.70 2.07
N ILE A 30 12.29 -6.79 1.09
CA ILE A 30 13.51 -6.00 0.78
C ILE A 30 13.47 -4.68 1.53
N GLY A 31 12.29 -4.08 1.66
CA GLY A 31 12.03 -2.84 2.36
C GLY A 31 10.54 -2.50 2.36
N ASP A 32 10.13 -1.48 3.11
CA ASP A 32 8.70 -1.17 3.31
C ASP A 32 8.26 0.22 2.82
N ASP A 33 9.18 1.09 2.39
CA ASP A 33 8.82 2.45 2.03
C ASP A 33 9.43 2.89 0.69
N ILE A 34 10.73 3.06 0.60
CA ILE A 34 11.40 3.59 -0.59
C ILE A 34 12.04 2.47 -1.43
N ALA A 35 11.80 2.53 -2.73
CA ALA A 35 12.51 1.71 -3.71
C ALA A 35 13.16 2.62 -4.76
N TRP A 36 14.46 2.62 -4.86
CA TRP A 36 15.17 3.25 -5.96
C TRP A 36 15.29 2.28 -7.13
N MET A 37 14.79 2.68 -8.27
CA MET A 37 14.74 1.82 -9.45
C MET A 37 15.69 2.31 -10.54
N LYS A 38 16.39 1.37 -11.19
CA LYS A 38 17.26 1.64 -12.34
C LYS A 38 17.21 0.48 -13.34
N PRO A 39 17.42 0.74 -14.65
CA PRO A 39 17.62 -0.31 -15.62
C PRO A 39 18.92 -1.09 -15.34
N GLY A 40 18.84 -2.41 -15.39
CA GLY A 40 20.01 -3.28 -15.37
C GLY A 40 20.62 -3.45 -16.76
N LYS A 41 21.79 -4.08 -16.82
CA LYS A 41 22.49 -4.38 -18.09
C LYS A 41 21.70 -5.32 -19.01
N ASP A 42 20.83 -6.15 -18.44
CA ASP A 42 19.93 -7.06 -19.14
C ASP A 42 18.65 -6.38 -19.66
N GLY A 43 18.47 -5.08 -19.39
CA GLY A 43 17.32 -4.28 -19.79
C GLY A 43 16.11 -4.40 -18.85
N ARG A 44 16.18 -5.21 -17.78
CA ARG A 44 15.15 -5.28 -16.74
C ARG A 44 15.26 -4.11 -15.77
N LEU A 45 14.19 -3.82 -15.07
CA LEU A 45 14.17 -2.82 -14.00
C LEU A 45 14.58 -3.48 -12.67
N TYR A 46 15.54 -2.87 -11.97
CA TYR A 46 16.03 -3.32 -10.67
C TYR A 46 15.68 -2.31 -9.59
N ALA A 47 15.33 -2.79 -8.41
CA ALA A 47 15.02 -1.97 -7.24
C ALA A 47 16.07 -2.17 -6.14
N ILE A 48 16.45 -1.08 -5.48
CA ILE A 48 17.35 -1.03 -4.33
C ILE A 48 16.60 -0.37 -3.17
N ASN A 49 16.69 -0.97 -2.00
CA ASN A 49 16.25 -0.34 -0.76
C ASN A 49 17.36 0.60 -0.25
N PRO A 50 17.14 1.94 -0.18
CA PRO A 50 18.12 2.88 0.33
C PRO A 50 18.17 3.00 1.87
N GLU A 51 17.25 2.31 2.58
CA GLU A 51 17.05 2.44 4.02
C GLU A 51 17.65 1.26 4.78
N ALA A 52 18.23 1.52 5.96
CA ALA A 52 18.80 0.49 6.84
C ALA A 52 17.77 -0.15 7.78
N GLY A 53 16.52 0.29 7.74
CA GLY A 53 15.48 -0.18 8.64
C GLY A 53 14.08 0.27 8.22
N PHE A 54 13.16 0.15 9.17
CA PHE A 54 11.75 0.44 9.00
C PHE A 54 11.33 1.63 9.83
N PHE A 55 10.50 2.50 9.27
CA PHE A 55 9.88 3.62 9.95
C PHE A 55 8.36 3.44 9.94
N GLY A 56 7.87 2.60 10.86
CA GLY A 56 6.49 2.17 10.91
C GLY A 56 5.58 3.07 11.74
N VAL A 57 4.28 3.07 11.43
CA VAL A 57 3.23 3.67 12.28
C VAL A 57 2.94 2.74 13.44
N ALA A 58 2.95 3.26 14.68
CA ALA A 58 2.71 2.45 15.87
C ALA A 58 1.22 2.17 16.13
N PRO A 59 0.29 3.14 16.16
CA PRO A 59 -1.11 2.91 16.47
C PRO A 59 -1.76 1.84 15.58
N GLY A 60 -2.46 0.89 16.20
CA GLY A 60 -3.10 -0.22 15.51
C GLY A 60 -2.17 -1.36 15.10
N THR A 61 -0.85 -1.21 15.27
CA THR A 61 0.11 -2.28 15.04
C THR A 61 0.16 -3.21 16.26
N ASN A 62 -0.09 -4.49 16.01
CA ASN A 62 -0.11 -5.54 17.02
C ASN A 62 0.23 -6.89 16.36
N TYR A 63 0.30 -7.97 17.15
CA TYR A 63 0.64 -9.29 16.62
C TYR A 63 -0.40 -9.88 15.66
N LYS A 64 -1.66 -9.44 15.72
CA LYS A 64 -2.72 -9.88 14.81
C LYS A 64 -2.66 -9.14 13.47
N THR A 65 -2.37 -7.84 13.51
CA THR A 65 -2.34 -7.01 12.30
C THR A 65 -1.01 -7.06 11.56
N ASN A 66 0.12 -7.14 12.29
CA ASN A 66 1.46 -7.23 11.71
C ASN A 66 2.47 -7.81 12.74
N ALA A 67 2.52 -9.11 12.87
CA ALA A 67 3.44 -9.79 13.81
C ALA A 67 4.91 -9.48 13.48
N ASN A 68 5.29 -9.40 12.20
CA ASN A 68 6.65 -9.10 11.79
C ASN A 68 7.09 -7.69 12.21
N ALA A 69 6.20 -6.70 12.18
CA ALA A 69 6.48 -5.36 12.70
C ALA A 69 6.70 -5.38 14.22
N MET A 70 5.86 -6.11 14.96
CA MET A 70 6.03 -6.27 16.42
C MET A 70 7.35 -6.93 16.78
N HIS A 71 7.74 -7.99 16.07
CA HIS A 71 9.05 -8.64 16.27
C HIS A 71 10.20 -7.70 15.90
N SER A 72 10.07 -6.93 14.82
CA SER A 72 11.09 -5.95 14.40
C SER A 72 11.31 -4.87 15.45
N ALA A 73 10.22 -4.39 16.07
CA ALA A 73 10.23 -3.34 17.08
C ALA A 73 10.59 -3.84 18.51
N SER A 74 10.85 -5.14 18.71
CA SER A 74 11.06 -5.71 20.04
C SER A 74 12.40 -5.37 20.70
N LYS A 75 13.39 -4.92 19.90
CA LYS A 75 14.74 -4.55 20.38
C LYS A 75 15.41 -3.54 19.47
N ASN A 76 16.39 -2.80 20.01
CA ASN A 76 17.18 -1.82 19.27
C ASN A 76 16.32 -0.85 18.45
N THR A 77 15.23 -0.41 19.03
CA THR A 77 14.20 0.39 18.34
C THR A 77 14.06 1.75 19.01
N ILE A 78 13.91 2.78 18.18
CA ILE A 78 13.57 4.13 18.63
C ILE A 78 12.07 4.31 18.43
N PHE A 79 11.39 4.81 19.47
CA PHE A 79 9.98 5.15 19.43
C PHE A 79 9.80 6.67 19.54
N THR A 80 8.85 7.21 18.79
CA THR A 80 8.48 8.63 18.85
C THR A 80 7.00 8.79 19.12
N ASN A 81 6.68 9.67 20.09
CA ASN A 81 5.31 10.03 20.42
C ASN A 81 4.40 8.85 20.84
N VAL A 82 4.96 7.79 21.37
CA VAL A 82 4.24 6.70 22.04
C VAL A 82 4.06 7.01 23.54
N ALA A 83 3.24 6.25 24.22
CA ALA A 83 3.12 6.33 25.67
C ALA A 83 4.23 5.50 26.36
N LEU A 84 4.58 5.89 27.59
CA LEU A 84 5.62 5.23 28.40
C LEU A 84 4.98 4.58 29.63
N GLU A 85 5.20 3.30 29.82
CA GLU A 85 4.86 2.56 31.03
C GLU A 85 5.89 2.76 32.17
N LYS A 86 5.51 2.49 33.40
CA LYS A 86 6.38 2.68 34.58
C LYS A 86 7.63 1.79 34.57
N ASP A 87 7.56 0.64 33.89
CA ASP A 87 8.69 -0.28 33.76
C ASP A 87 9.65 0.09 32.60
N GLY A 88 9.37 1.22 31.91
CA GLY A 88 10.18 1.70 30.79
C GLY A 88 9.79 1.09 29.43
N THR A 89 8.74 0.28 29.37
CA THR A 89 8.17 -0.20 28.10
C THR A 89 7.29 0.86 27.44
N VAL A 90 6.96 0.63 26.18
CA VAL A 90 6.13 1.55 25.40
C VAL A 90 4.75 0.96 25.17
N TRP A 91 3.77 1.84 25.02
CA TRP A 91 2.41 1.45 24.69
C TRP A 91 1.79 2.42 23.67
N TRP A 92 0.87 1.92 22.87
CA TRP A 92 0.06 2.70 21.93
C TRP A 92 -1.33 2.06 21.75
N GLU A 93 -2.27 2.84 21.30
CA GLU A 93 -3.63 2.38 21.03
C GLU A 93 -3.67 1.28 19.98
N GLY A 94 -4.37 0.20 20.29
CA GLY A 94 -4.51 -0.97 19.42
C GLY A 94 -3.45 -2.05 19.61
N MET A 95 -2.58 -1.94 20.62
CA MET A 95 -1.77 -3.08 21.06
C MET A 95 -2.67 -4.24 21.54
N ASP A 96 -2.13 -5.48 21.54
CA ASP A 96 -2.87 -6.68 21.94
C ASP A 96 -3.30 -6.63 23.40
N ASP A 97 -2.46 -6.08 24.28
CA ASP A 97 -2.69 -6.00 25.70
C ASP A 97 -3.03 -4.56 26.16
N ALA A 98 -3.91 -4.46 27.15
CA ALA A 98 -4.12 -3.22 27.87
C ALA A 98 -2.85 -2.82 28.65
N PRO A 99 -2.61 -1.52 28.84
CA PRO A 99 -1.42 -1.06 29.57
C PRO A 99 -1.45 -1.46 31.03
N LYS A 100 -0.26 -1.62 31.63
CA LYS A 100 -0.07 -2.04 33.02
C LYS A 100 -0.16 -0.85 33.98
N GLY A 101 -1.34 -0.32 34.18
CA GLY A 101 -1.59 0.80 35.12
C GLY A 101 -1.50 2.18 34.46
N GLU A 102 -1.04 3.17 35.22
CA GLU A 102 -0.91 4.54 34.77
C GLU A 102 0.30 4.70 33.84
N LEU A 103 0.08 5.41 32.71
CA LEU A 103 1.09 5.74 31.71
C LEU A 103 1.51 7.19 31.82
N ILE A 104 2.60 7.51 31.14
CA ILE A 104 2.90 8.87 30.71
C ILE A 104 2.55 8.97 29.23
N ASP A 105 1.65 9.88 28.88
CA ASP A 105 1.23 10.10 27.49
C ASP A 105 2.35 10.73 26.63
N TRP A 106 2.14 10.79 25.34
CA TRP A 106 3.10 11.36 24.38
C TRP A 106 3.40 12.85 24.61
N LYS A 107 2.60 13.55 25.41
CA LYS A 107 2.80 14.95 25.81
C LYS A 107 3.53 15.10 27.14
N GLY A 108 3.81 13.98 27.82
CA GLY A 108 4.48 13.95 29.11
C GLY A 108 3.54 14.05 30.33
N ASN A 109 2.23 13.86 30.16
CA ASN A 109 1.26 13.93 31.24
C ASN A 109 0.88 12.52 31.75
N PRO A 110 0.52 12.38 33.05
CA PRO A 110 -0.12 11.16 33.54
C PRO A 110 -1.40 10.85 32.77
N TRP A 111 -1.54 9.58 32.38
CA TRP A 111 -2.68 9.10 31.61
C TRP A 111 -3.16 7.76 32.14
N THR A 112 -4.45 7.59 32.27
CA THR A 112 -5.10 6.38 32.76
C THR A 112 -5.91 5.73 31.65
N TYR A 113 -5.75 4.41 31.49
CA TYR A 113 -6.51 3.64 30.52
C TYR A 113 -7.99 3.69 30.83
N PRO A 114 -8.85 4.06 29.87
CA PRO A 114 -10.28 4.16 30.10
C PRO A 114 -10.92 2.80 30.42
N GLU A 115 -11.89 2.78 31.36
CA GLU A 115 -12.60 1.56 31.77
C GLU A 115 -13.30 0.83 30.59
N ASN A 116 -13.77 1.59 29.60
CA ASN A 116 -14.41 1.05 28.40
C ASN A 116 -13.42 0.51 27.34
N GLY A 117 -12.12 0.56 27.63
CA GLY A 117 -11.07 0.06 26.74
C GLY A 117 -10.83 0.88 25.48
N LYS A 118 -11.34 2.12 25.41
CA LYS A 118 -11.18 2.99 24.24
C LYS A 118 -10.81 4.40 24.64
N SER A 119 -9.72 4.91 24.06
CA SER A 119 -9.35 6.31 24.21
C SER A 119 -10.38 7.21 23.51
N GLU A 120 -10.71 8.33 24.15
CA GLU A 120 -11.49 9.37 23.51
C GLU A 120 -10.63 10.07 22.45
N LYS A 121 -11.25 10.45 21.33
CA LYS A 121 -10.55 11.18 20.27
C LYS A 121 -9.94 12.48 20.80
N GLY A 122 -8.64 12.65 20.58
CA GLY A 122 -7.87 13.80 21.06
C GLY A 122 -7.31 13.66 22.49
N LYS A 123 -7.61 12.53 23.16
CA LYS A 123 -7.11 12.19 24.49
C LYS A 123 -6.35 10.85 24.50
N GLU A 124 -5.83 10.46 23.36
CA GLU A 124 -5.05 9.25 23.21
C GLU A 124 -3.73 9.32 23.98
N ALA A 125 -3.26 8.18 24.51
CA ALA A 125 -1.98 8.09 25.19
C ALA A 125 -0.80 8.23 24.23
N ALA A 126 -0.90 7.66 23.03
CA ALA A 126 0.05 7.84 21.94
C ALA A 126 -0.49 8.83 20.90
N HIS A 127 0.40 9.55 20.22
CA HIS A 127 -0.01 10.38 19.08
C HIS A 127 -0.57 9.50 17.95
N PRO A 128 -1.65 9.87 17.26
CA PRO A 128 -2.22 9.07 16.15
C PRO A 128 -1.24 8.75 15.01
N ASN A 129 -0.16 9.50 14.88
CA ASN A 129 0.94 9.27 13.95
C ASN A 129 2.26 8.97 14.69
N SER A 130 2.20 8.36 15.86
CA SER A 130 3.39 7.87 16.55
C SER A 130 4.09 6.78 15.75
N ARG A 131 5.42 6.70 15.88
CA ARG A 131 6.27 5.90 15.02
C ARG A 131 7.25 5.03 15.81
N PHE A 132 7.68 3.95 15.17
CA PHE A 132 8.86 3.21 15.57
C PHE A 132 9.89 3.18 14.43
N THR A 133 11.17 3.20 14.78
CA THR A 133 12.29 3.04 13.86
C THR A 133 13.09 1.82 14.29
N ALA A 134 13.07 0.76 13.49
CA ALA A 134 13.71 -0.52 13.81
C ALA A 134 14.71 -0.91 12.71
N PRO A 135 15.85 -1.56 13.06
CA PRO A 135 16.76 -2.11 12.06
C PRO A 135 16.09 -3.16 11.20
N ALA A 136 16.38 -3.16 9.88
CA ALA A 136 15.83 -4.14 8.95
C ALA A 136 16.17 -5.59 9.35
N ALA A 137 17.36 -5.82 9.87
CA ALA A 137 17.81 -7.13 10.34
C ALA A 137 16.98 -7.72 11.51
N ASN A 138 16.18 -6.91 12.20
CA ASN A 138 15.25 -7.39 13.22
C ASN A 138 14.02 -8.08 12.62
N CYS A 139 13.69 -7.81 11.36
CA CYS A 139 12.49 -8.36 10.73
C CYS A 139 12.66 -9.85 10.42
N PRO A 140 11.76 -10.73 10.92
CA PRO A 140 11.82 -12.15 10.62
C PRO A 140 11.66 -12.49 9.13
N ALA A 141 11.03 -11.60 8.37
CA ALA A 141 10.78 -11.77 6.93
C ALA A 141 11.85 -11.11 6.04
N ILE A 142 12.91 -10.53 6.60
CA ILE A 142 13.95 -9.86 5.79
C ILE A 142 14.58 -10.83 4.81
N ALA A 143 14.68 -10.44 3.54
CA ALA A 143 15.32 -11.25 2.51
C ALA A 143 16.84 -11.28 2.70
N PRO A 144 17.52 -12.39 2.34
CA PRO A 144 18.99 -12.46 2.45
C PRO A 144 19.73 -11.44 1.57
N ASP A 145 19.10 -11.03 0.46
CA ASP A 145 19.64 -10.12 -0.55
C ASP A 145 19.11 -8.67 -0.42
N TRP A 146 18.52 -8.32 0.73
CA TRP A 146 17.92 -7.00 0.95
C TRP A 146 18.90 -5.82 0.80
N GLU A 147 20.20 -6.03 0.99
CA GLU A 147 21.27 -5.04 0.82
C GLU A 147 22.10 -5.24 -0.45
N ASP A 148 21.66 -6.07 -1.41
CA ASP A 148 22.43 -6.27 -2.64
C ASP A 148 22.58 -4.94 -3.38
N PRO A 149 23.82 -4.43 -3.61
CA PRO A 149 24.05 -3.16 -4.28
C PRO A 149 23.65 -3.14 -5.75
N ASN A 150 23.44 -4.31 -6.36
CA ASN A 150 22.90 -4.43 -7.71
C ASN A 150 21.36 -4.33 -7.72
N GLY A 151 20.74 -4.48 -6.57
CA GLY A 151 19.29 -4.52 -6.42
C GLY A 151 18.68 -5.85 -6.84
N VAL A 152 17.36 -5.92 -6.76
CA VAL A 152 16.55 -7.08 -7.15
C VAL A 152 15.73 -6.78 -8.40
N PRO A 153 15.56 -7.75 -9.32
CA PRO A 153 14.81 -7.54 -10.55
C PRO A 153 13.30 -7.46 -10.25
N VAL A 154 12.65 -6.38 -10.66
CA VAL A 154 11.24 -6.17 -10.45
C VAL A 154 10.41 -6.88 -11.51
N ASP A 155 9.47 -7.72 -11.11
CA ASP A 155 8.55 -8.45 -12.01
C ASP A 155 7.18 -7.77 -12.09
N ALA A 156 6.74 -7.15 -10.99
CA ALA A 156 5.47 -6.44 -10.92
C ALA A 156 5.58 -5.12 -10.14
N ILE A 157 4.81 -4.13 -10.58
CA ILE A 157 4.61 -2.87 -9.87
C ILE A 157 3.13 -2.77 -9.50
N LEU A 158 2.85 -2.54 -8.22
CA LEU A 158 1.50 -2.34 -7.71
C LEU A 158 1.27 -0.87 -7.41
N PHE A 159 0.20 -0.32 -7.94
CA PHE A 159 -0.39 0.90 -7.42
C PHE A 159 -1.61 0.54 -6.57
N GLY A 160 -1.93 1.38 -5.60
CA GLY A 160 -3.10 1.16 -4.76
C GLY A 160 -3.45 2.40 -3.96
N GLY A 161 -4.63 2.38 -3.39
CA GLY A 161 -5.14 3.44 -2.54
C GLY A 161 -6.38 2.97 -1.83
N ARG A 162 -6.79 3.71 -0.83
CA ARG A 162 -8.00 3.46 -0.07
C ARG A 162 -9.21 3.95 -0.86
N ARG A 163 -9.89 3.01 -1.56
CA ARG A 163 -11.04 3.31 -2.41
C ARG A 163 -12.27 2.52 -1.94
N PRO A 164 -13.26 3.17 -1.31
CA PRO A 164 -14.45 2.46 -0.79
C PRO A 164 -15.37 1.93 -1.87
N SER A 165 -15.31 2.47 -3.09
CA SER A 165 -16.16 2.08 -4.23
C SER A 165 -15.41 2.13 -5.56
N THR A 166 -16.07 1.72 -6.64
CA THR A 166 -15.65 1.82 -8.05
C THR A 166 -14.43 0.97 -8.41
N VAL A 167 -13.32 1.11 -7.67
CA VAL A 167 -12.07 0.41 -7.97
C VAL A 167 -12.13 -1.03 -7.49
N PRO A 168 -11.94 -2.03 -8.37
CA PRO A 168 -11.98 -3.45 -7.99
C PRO A 168 -10.80 -3.85 -7.11
N LEU A 169 -10.88 -5.05 -6.55
CA LEU A 169 -9.81 -5.65 -5.74
C LEU A 169 -8.47 -5.66 -6.46
N ILE A 170 -8.48 -5.98 -7.75
CA ILE A 170 -7.29 -6.08 -8.60
C ILE A 170 -7.63 -5.88 -10.07
N HIS A 171 -6.80 -5.15 -10.80
CA HIS A 171 -6.73 -5.18 -12.26
C HIS A 171 -5.31 -4.91 -12.74
N GLN A 172 -4.96 -5.47 -13.89
CA GLN A 172 -3.66 -5.33 -14.56
C GLN A 172 -3.79 -4.36 -15.72
N SER A 173 -2.79 -3.53 -15.96
CA SER A 173 -2.74 -2.64 -17.13
C SER A 173 -2.68 -3.43 -18.45
N LEU A 174 -3.28 -2.86 -19.50
CA LEU A 174 -3.24 -3.43 -20.86
C LEU A 174 -1.82 -3.34 -21.47
N ASN A 175 -1.10 -2.30 -21.14
CA ASN A 175 0.27 -2.03 -21.58
C ASN A 175 0.97 -1.08 -20.59
N TRP A 176 2.24 -0.75 -20.86
CA TRP A 176 3.01 0.13 -20.00
C TRP A 176 2.40 1.55 -19.85
N ASN A 177 2.01 2.18 -20.96
CA ASN A 177 1.42 3.53 -20.89
C ASN A 177 0.11 3.55 -20.11
N HIS A 178 -0.74 2.53 -20.29
CA HIS A 178 -1.93 2.36 -19.45
C HIS A 178 -1.56 2.19 -17.96
N GLY A 179 -0.50 1.45 -17.65
CA GLY A 179 0.01 1.32 -16.29
C GLY A 179 0.51 2.65 -15.72
N VAL A 180 1.21 3.46 -16.51
CA VAL A 180 1.62 4.82 -16.14
C VAL A 180 0.41 5.72 -15.91
N PHE A 181 -0.62 5.61 -16.75
CA PHE A 181 -1.90 6.29 -16.54
C PHE A 181 -2.52 5.88 -15.20
N MET A 182 -2.61 4.60 -14.89
CA MET A 182 -3.12 4.11 -13.60
C MET A 182 -2.36 4.71 -12.42
N GLY A 183 -1.02 4.77 -12.50
CA GLY A 183 -0.17 5.41 -11.49
C GLY A 183 -0.41 6.91 -11.36
N SER A 184 -0.59 7.62 -12.48
CA SER A 184 -0.77 9.08 -12.51
C SER A 184 -2.08 9.54 -11.89
N ILE A 185 -3.08 8.66 -11.81
CA ILE A 185 -4.42 8.96 -11.26
C ILE A 185 -4.65 8.34 -9.88
N VAL A 186 -3.65 7.75 -9.26
CA VAL A 186 -3.80 7.18 -7.91
C VAL A 186 -4.52 8.17 -7.01
N GLY A 187 -5.57 7.70 -6.38
CA GLY A 187 -6.35 8.46 -5.41
C GLY A 187 -6.63 7.61 -4.19
N SER A 188 -6.68 8.24 -3.03
CA SER A 188 -6.93 7.58 -1.76
C SER A 188 -7.83 8.43 -0.88
N GLU A 189 -8.75 7.77 -0.20
CA GLU A 189 -9.59 8.39 0.83
C GLU A 189 -8.71 8.98 1.95
N VAL A 190 -8.95 10.23 2.29
CA VAL A 190 -8.27 10.90 3.41
C VAL A 190 -8.75 10.31 4.71
N THR A 191 -7.82 9.83 5.54
CA THR A 191 -8.10 9.24 6.85
C THR A 191 -7.82 10.22 7.99
N ALA A 192 -8.33 9.94 9.19
CA ALA A 192 -8.10 10.73 10.39
C ALA A 192 -6.62 10.77 10.86
N ALA A 193 -5.75 9.90 10.32
CA ALA A 193 -4.31 9.92 10.57
C ALA A 193 -3.61 11.13 9.92
N VAL A 194 -4.24 11.74 8.93
CA VAL A 194 -3.78 12.98 8.28
C VAL A 194 -4.54 14.13 8.92
N ILE A 195 -3.83 15.17 9.36
CA ILE A 195 -4.43 16.40 9.86
C ILE A 195 -5.10 17.13 8.68
N SER A 196 -6.39 16.87 8.46
CA SER A 196 -7.17 17.43 7.36
C SER A 196 -8.65 17.45 7.71
N ASP A 197 -9.33 18.54 7.36
CA ASP A 197 -10.78 18.66 7.45
C ASP A 197 -11.54 17.88 6.35
N GLN A 198 -10.81 17.17 5.47
CA GLN A 198 -11.33 16.49 4.28
C GLN A 198 -11.43 14.97 4.46
N VAL A 199 -11.57 14.47 5.68
CA VAL A 199 -11.74 13.03 5.95
C VAL A 199 -12.88 12.44 5.11
N GLY A 200 -12.62 11.34 4.42
CA GLY A 200 -13.58 10.67 3.53
C GLY A 200 -13.57 11.15 2.07
N GLN A 201 -12.87 12.24 1.76
CA GLN A 201 -12.68 12.68 0.38
C GLN A 201 -11.52 11.95 -0.30
N ILE A 202 -11.61 11.74 -1.60
CA ILE A 202 -10.52 11.16 -2.39
C ILE A 202 -9.50 12.25 -2.74
N ARG A 203 -8.27 12.07 -2.27
CA ARG A 203 -7.14 12.91 -2.63
C ARG A 203 -6.30 12.21 -3.70
N ARG A 204 -5.99 12.92 -4.78
CA ARG A 204 -5.06 12.43 -5.80
C ARG A 204 -3.62 12.49 -5.27
N ASP A 205 -2.92 11.39 -5.45
CA ASP A 205 -1.53 11.21 -5.04
C ASP A 205 -0.79 10.38 -6.09
N PRO A 206 -0.45 11.00 -7.23
CA PRO A 206 0.18 10.29 -8.36
C PRO A 206 1.38 9.46 -7.92
N PHE A 207 1.37 8.18 -8.27
CA PHE A 207 2.43 7.21 -7.94
C PHE A 207 2.74 7.10 -6.43
N ALA A 208 1.87 7.62 -5.55
CA ALA A 208 2.16 7.83 -4.13
C ALA A 208 3.42 8.69 -3.89
N MET A 209 3.75 9.57 -4.83
CA MET A 209 4.98 10.36 -4.84
C MET A 209 4.76 11.86 -4.65
N LEU A 210 3.52 12.32 -4.52
CA LEU A 210 3.23 13.75 -4.43
C LEU A 210 4.02 14.49 -3.33
N PRO A 211 4.16 13.95 -2.10
CA PRO A 211 4.95 14.61 -1.06
C PRO A 211 6.47 14.52 -1.28
N PHE A 212 6.94 13.67 -2.19
CA PHE A 212 8.35 13.33 -2.35
C PHE A 212 8.95 13.81 -3.66
N CYS A 213 8.14 14.22 -4.64
CA CYS A 213 8.61 14.73 -5.92
C CYS A 213 9.00 16.21 -5.81
N GLY A 214 10.29 16.48 -5.81
CA GLY A 214 10.86 17.84 -5.67
C GLY A 214 10.93 18.65 -6.97
N TYR A 215 10.28 18.20 -8.05
CA TYR A 215 10.23 18.86 -9.35
C TYR A 215 8.84 18.69 -9.99
N HIS A 216 8.65 19.20 -11.20
CA HIS A 216 7.33 19.17 -11.84
C HIS A 216 6.86 17.75 -12.11
N MET A 217 5.70 17.36 -11.59
CA MET A 217 5.18 15.99 -11.67
C MET A 217 4.94 15.52 -13.12
N GLY A 218 4.64 16.42 -14.06
CA GLY A 218 4.54 16.08 -15.47
C GLY A 218 5.85 15.53 -16.06
N ASP A 219 7.00 16.03 -15.59
CA ASP A 219 8.32 15.51 -15.98
C ASP A 219 8.54 14.11 -15.39
N TYR A 220 8.03 13.85 -14.18
CA TYR A 220 8.02 12.52 -13.57
C TYR A 220 7.17 11.53 -14.37
N PHE A 221 6.00 11.91 -14.82
CA PHE A 221 5.16 11.10 -15.72
C PHE A 221 5.87 10.79 -17.04
N ALA A 222 6.49 11.79 -17.66
CA ALA A 222 7.25 11.62 -18.89
C ALA A 222 8.43 10.65 -18.70
N HIS A 223 9.09 10.69 -17.53
CA HIS A 223 10.16 9.75 -17.20
C HIS A 223 9.64 8.30 -17.15
N TRP A 224 8.50 8.04 -16.50
CA TRP A 224 7.88 6.71 -16.48
C TRP A 224 7.58 6.18 -17.88
N ILE A 225 7.01 7.02 -18.75
CA ILE A 225 6.71 6.67 -20.15
C ILE A 225 8.00 6.31 -20.88
N LYS A 226 9.03 7.17 -20.77
CA LYS A 226 10.33 6.96 -21.41
C LYS A 226 10.99 5.66 -20.96
N MET A 227 10.90 5.30 -19.70
CA MET A 227 11.47 4.06 -19.18
C MET A 227 10.90 2.83 -19.88
N GLY A 228 9.58 2.79 -20.13
CA GLY A 228 8.95 1.69 -20.86
C GLY A 228 9.31 1.63 -22.35
N GLN A 229 9.67 2.76 -22.96
CA GLN A 229 10.06 2.81 -24.38
C GLN A 229 11.43 2.19 -24.64
N ALA A 230 12.33 2.23 -23.67
CA ALA A 230 13.70 1.75 -23.82
C ALA A 230 13.78 0.21 -24.00
N ASN A 231 13.00 -0.55 -23.24
CA ASN A 231 12.95 -2.01 -23.27
C ASN A 231 11.54 -2.52 -22.96
N PRO A 232 10.56 -2.34 -23.84
CA PRO A 232 9.15 -2.58 -23.54
C PRO A 232 8.84 -4.03 -23.11
N ASP A 233 9.54 -5.02 -23.71
CA ASP A 233 9.34 -6.43 -23.41
C ASP A 233 9.98 -6.88 -22.08
N LYS A 234 10.81 -6.03 -21.48
CA LYS A 234 11.56 -6.31 -20.25
C LYS A 234 10.98 -5.59 -19.03
N MET A 235 10.01 -4.73 -19.23
CA MET A 235 9.42 -3.96 -18.14
C MET A 235 8.50 -4.82 -17.28
N PRO A 236 8.42 -4.54 -15.96
CA PRO A 236 7.49 -5.23 -15.07
C PRO A 236 6.03 -4.99 -15.48
N LYS A 237 5.17 -5.95 -15.16
CA LYS A 237 3.72 -5.74 -15.30
C LYS A 237 3.22 -4.78 -14.23
N ILE A 238 2.25 -3.94 -14.59
CA ILE A 238 1.66 -2.97 -13.67
C ILE A 238 0.24 -3.42 -13.30
N PHE A 239 -0.04 -3.36 -11.99
CA PHE A 239 -1.33 -3.72 -11.42
C PHE A 239 -1.83 -2.59 -10.52
N PHE A 240 -3.14 -2.52 -10.34
CA PHE A 240 -3.78 -1.71 -9.32
C PHE A 240 -4.51 -2.63 -8.34
N VAL A 241 -4.30 -2.43 -7.04
CA VAL A 241 -4.95 -3.20 -5.97
C VAL A 241 -5.74 -2.29 -5.04
N ASN A 242 -6.86 -2.78 -4.54
CA ASN A 242 -7.71 -2.04 -3.61
C ASN A 242 -8.23 -2.96 -2.50
N TRP A 243 -7.60 -2.90 -1.33
CA TRP A 243 -7.98 -3.67 -0.14
C TRP A 243 -9.19 -3.11 0.61
N PHE A 244 -9.71 -1.94 0.20
CA PHE A 244 -10.56 -1.08 1.02
C PHE A 244 -11.97 -0.88 0.47
N ARG A 245 -12.42 -1.75 -0.44
CA ARG A 245 -13.78 -1.68 -0.97
C ARG A 245 -14.79 -2.05 0.11
N LYS A 246 -15.92 -1.32 0.13
CA LYS A 246 -17.01 -1.50 1.08
C LYS A 246 -18.33 -1.78 0.38
N THR A 247 -19.25 -2.43 1.09
CA THR A 247 -20.66 -2.47 0.71
C THR A 247 -21.28 -1.07 0.84
N LYS A 248 -22.50 -0.91 0.32
CA LYS A 248 -23.26 0.35 0.48
C LYS A 248 -23.54 0.68 1.95
N GLU A 249 -23.62 -0.33 2.82
CA GLU A 249 -23.80 -0.20 4.26
C GLU A 249 -22.50 0.08 5.01
N GLY A 250 -21.36 0.16 4.30
CA GLY A 250 -20.06 0.47 4.88
C GLY A 250 -19.27 -0.71 5.46
N LYS A 251 -19.71 -1.96 5.22
CA LYS A 251 -18.98 -3.16 5.61
C LYS A 251 -17.80 -3.40 4.65
N TRP A 252 -16.64 -3.79 5.19
CA TRP A 252 -15.49 -4.21 4.39
C TRP A 252 -15.80 -5.49 3.62
N LEU A 253 -15.49 -5.50 2.32
CA LEU A 253 -15.66 -6.66 1.44
C LEU A 253 -14.45 -7.60 1.45
N TRP A 254 -13.27 -7.08 1.73
CA TRP A 254 -12.02 -7.84 1.74
C TRP A 254 -11.38 -7.81 3.13
N PRO A 255 -10.90 -8.94 3.66
CA PRO A 255 -10.32 -8.99 5.00
C PRO A 255 -8.95 -8.27 5.10
N GLY A 256 -8.19 -8.24 4.01
CA GLY A 256 -6.86 -7.62 4.01
C GLY A 256 -5.80 -8.46 4.72
N TYR A 257 -4.73 -7.81 5.16
CA TYR A 257 -3.61 -8.41 5.89
C TYR A 257 -3.05 -9.65 5.17
N GLY A 258 -2.92 -10.79 5.86
CA GLY A 258 -2.40 -12.04 5.29
C GLY A 258 -3.15 -12.56 4.07
N ASP A 259 -4.45 -12.27 3.96
CA ASP A 259 -5.28 -12.67 2.82
C ASP A 259 -4.95 -11.92 1.53
N ASN A 260 -4.23 -10.80 1.61
CA ASN A 260 -3.67 -10.14 0.43
C ASN A 260 -2.71 -11.05 -0.35
N SER A 261 -2.13 -12.07 0.30
CA SER A 261 -1.32 -13.09 -0.37
C SER A 261 -2.07 -13.84 -1.48
N ARG A 262 -3.37 -13.96 -1.39
CA ARG A 262 -4.23 -14.60 -2.41
C ARG A 262 -4.23 -13.79 -3.72
N VAL A 263 -4.24 -12.47 -3.60
CA VAL A 263 -4.11 -11.56 -4.74
C VAL A 263 -2.69 -11.54 -5.28
N LEU A 264 -1.68 -11.53 -4.40
CA LEU A 264 -0.27 -11.61 -4.80
C LEU A 264 0.04 -12.91 -5.54
N LYS A 265 -0.56 -14.04 -5.14
CA LYS A 265 -0.46 -15.31 -5.86
C LYS A 265 -0.92 -15.15 -7.32
N TRP A 266 -2.09 -14.58 -7.56
CA TRP A 266 -2.58 -14.33 -8.91
C TRP A 266 -1.63 -13.42 -9.71
N ILE A 267 -1.08 -12.38 -9.08
CA ILE A 267 -0.08 -11.49 -9.70
C ILE A 267 1.16 -12.26 -10.12
N CYS A 268 1.71 -13.13 -9.25
CA CYS A 268 2.84 -14.00 -9.58
C CYS A 268 2.52 -14.92 -10.77
N GLU A 269 1.39 -15.58 -10.74
CA GLU A 269 0.92 -16.46 -11.81
C GLU A 269 0.74 -15.70 -13.14
N ARG A 270 0.31 -14.42 -13.10
CA ARG A 270 0.27 -13.55 -14.28
C ARG A 270 1.65 -13.20 -14.80
N CYS A 271 2.61 -12.95 -13.92
CA CYS A 271 4.00 -12.67 -14.31
C CYS A 271 4.66 -13.89 -14.94
N ASP A 272 4.37 -15.08 -14.43
CA ASP A 272 4.91 -16.36 -14.91
C ASP A 272 4.17 -16.90 -16.16
N GLY A 273 3.09 -16.22 -16.59
CA GLY A 273 2.26 -16.68 -17.72
C GLY A 273 1.45 -17.95 -17.44
N GLN A 274 1.23 -18.29 -16.17
CA GLN A 274 0.57 -19.51 -15.73
C GLN A 274 -0.96 -19.37 -15.62
N CYS A 275 -1.49 -18.16 -15.57
CA CYS A 275 -2.93 -17.95 -15.49
C CYS A 275 -3.47 -17.01 -16.57
N LYS A 276 -4.72 -17.23 -16.92
CA LYS A 276 -5.47 -16.36 -17.85
C LYS A 276 -6.10 -15.19 -17.10
N ALA A 277 -6.43 -14.16 -17.86
CA ALA A 277 -7.20 -13.01 -17.38
C ALA A 277 -8.26 -12.65 -18.41
N VAL A 278 -9.32 -12.01 -17.96
CA VAL A 278 -10.37 -11.46 -18.81
C VAL A 278 -10.03 -10.01 -19.11
N GLU A 279 -10.06 -9.62 -20.37
CA GLU A 279 -9.92 -8.24 -20.78
C GLU A 279 -11.21 -7.48 -20.47
N THR A 280 -11.07 -6.33 -19.83
CA THR A 280 -12.16 -5.43 -19.45
C THR A 280 -11.83 -4.00 -19.90
N PRO A 281 -12.80 -3.07 -19.86
CA PRO A 281 -12.53 -1.67 -20.18
C PRO A 281 -11.45 -0.99 -19.32
N ILE A 282 -11.12 -1.55 -18.16
CA ILE A 282 -10.14 -1.00 -17.21
C ILE A 282 -8.84 -1.81 -17.13
N GLY A 283 -8.67 -2.83 -17.95
CA GLY A 283 -7.50 -3.69 -17.97
C GLY A 283 -7.84 -5.17 -17.84
N TYR A 284 -6.81 -6.00 -17.65
CA TYR A 284 -7.00 -7.45 -17.43
C TYR A 284 -7.40 -7.72 -15.97
N MET A 285 -8.38 -8.58 -15.78
CA MET A 285 -8.90 -8.95 -14.47
C MET A 285 -8.97 -10.47 -14.28
N PRO A 286 -8.87 -10.97 -13.05
CA PRO A 286 -9.17 -12.39 -12.77
C PRO A 286 -10.66 -12.66 -12.90
N THR A 287 -11.02 -13.91 -13.19
CA THR A 287 -12.34 -14.43 -12.90
C THR A 287 -12.50 -14.67 -11.40
N VAL A 288 -13.74 -14.81 -10.93
CA VAL A 288 -14.03 -14.98 -9.49
C VAL A 288 -13.35 -16.24 -8.91
N ASP A 289 -13.21 -17.28 -9.70
CA ASP A 289 -12.56 -18.55 -9.35
C ASP A 289 -11.03 -18.55 -9.47
N ALA A 290 -10.45 -17.50 -10.05
CA ALA A 290 -9.00 -17.39 -10.22
C ALA A 290 -8.26 -16.91 -8.96
N ILE A 291 -8.98 -16.38 -7.97
CA ILE A 291 -8.42 -15.97 -6.67
C ILE A 291 -8.97 -16.91 -5.60
N ASP A 292 -8.06 -17.52 -4.84
CA ASP A 292 -8.43 -18.35 -3.70
C ASP A 292 -9.25 -17.52 -2.69
N ARG A 293 -10.53 -17.80 -2.58
CA ARG A 293 -11.48 -17.03 -1.77
C ARG A 293 -11.23 -17.28 -0.28
N PRO A 294 -11.13 -16.23 0.57
CA PRO A 294 -11.15 -16.39 2.03
C PRO A 294 -12.48 -17.00 2.51
N GLU A 295 -12.46 -17.75 3.61
CA GLU A 295 -13.66 -18.45 4.13
C GLU A 295 -14.81 -17.49 4.51
N ASP A 296 -14.46 -16.32 5.03
CA ASP A 296 -15.40 -15.27 5.49
C ASP A 296 -15.86 -14.31 4.39
N VAL A 297 -15.41 -14.51 3.14
CA VAL A 297 -15.84 -13.73 1.96
C VAL A 297 -16.81 -14.58 1.13
N SER A 298 -18.01 -14.10 0.91
CA SER A 298 -19.00 -14.80 0.09
C SER A 298 -18.66 -14.75 -1.41
N GLU A 299 -19.30 -15.61 -2.20
CA GLU A 299 -19.17 -15.55 -3.67
C GLU A 299 -19.73 -14.25 -4.24
N GLU A 300 -20.79 -13.73 -3.65
CA GLU A 300 -21.40 -12.45 -4.00
C GLU A 300 -20.44 -11.29 -3.70
N ASP A 301 -19.77 -11.32 -2.54
CA ASP A 301 -18.74 -10.32 -2.19
C ASP A 301 -17.57 -10.36 -3.18
N MET A 302 -17.15 -11.57 -3.63
CA MET A 302 -16.11 -11.69 -4.66
C MET A 302 -16.57 -11.16 -6.01
N LYS A 303 -17.79 -11.38 -6.41
CA LYS A 303 -18.38 -10.79 -7.63
C LYS A 303 -18.39 -9.26 -7.55
N GLU A 304 -18.75 -8.71 -6.40
CA GLU A 304 -18.72 -7.26 -6.16
C GLU A 304 -17.29 -6.72 -6.20
N LEU A 305 -16.33 -7.38 -5.52
CA LEU A 305 -14.91 -7.02 -5.49
C LEU A 305 -14.26 -7.00 -6.88
N LEU A 306 -14.71 -7.84 -7.79
CA LEU A 306 -14.17 -7.98 -9.15
C LEU A 306 -15.12 -7.38 -10.21
N SER A 307 -16.13 -6.63 -9.81
CA SER A 307 -17.02 -5.96 -10.74
C SER A 307 -16.39 -4.70 -11.35
N VAL A 308 -16.77 -4.39 -12.60
CA VAL A 308 -16.42 -3.13 -13.27
C VAL A 308 -17.62 -2.19 -13.20
N ASP A 309 -17.50 -1.17 -12.37
CA ASP A 309 -18.50 -0.10 -12.24
C ASP A 309 -18.31 0.93 -13.36
N VAL A 310 -18.95 0.72 -14.50
CA VAL A 310 -18.78 1.55 -15.70
C VAL A 310 -19.13 3.01 -15.43
N GLU A 311 -20.21 3.29 -14.73
CA GLU A 311 -20.63 4.68 -14.47
C GLU A 311 -19.73 5.35 -13.42
N GLY A 312 -19.30 4.61 -12.40
CA GLY A 312 -18.29 5.06 -11.46
C GLY A 312 -16.97 5.42 -12.14
N TRP A 313 -16.51 4.58 -13.06
CA TRP A 313 -15.30 4.86 -13.85
C TRP A 313 -15.45 6.05 -14.79
N LYS A 314 -16.60 6.23 -15.44
CA LYS A 314 -16.85 7.44 -16.25
C LYS A 314 -16.79 8.70 -15.40
N ALA A 315 -17.35 8.69 -14.20
CA ALA A 315 -17.28 9.81 -13.26
C ALA A 315 -15.84 10.07 -12.80
N GLU A 316 -15.08 9.00 -12.49
CA GLU A 316 -13.67 9.06 -12.13
C GLU A 316 -12.81 9.71 -13.24
N LEU A 317 -12.98 9.26 -14.47
CA LEU A 317 -12.25 9.79 -15.64
C LEU A 317 -12.62 11.24 -15.94
N LYS A 318 -13.87 11.61 -15.73
CA LYS A 318 -14.33 13.01 -15.85
C LYS A 318 -13.63 13.90 -14.83
N ASP A 319 -13.56 13.46 -13.56
CA ASP A 319 -12.84 14.17 -12.51
C ASP A 319 -11.33 14.30 -12.82
N VAL A 320 -10.70 13.25 -13.31
CA VAL A 320 -9.29 13.28 -13.73
C VAL A 320 -9.09 14.34 -14.81
N LYS A 321 -9.94 14.36 -15.84
CA LYS A 321 -9.85 15.29 -16.96
C LYS A 321 -10.11 16.74 -16.57
N GLU A 322 -11.07 16.99 -15.69
CA GLU A 322 -11.51 18.34 -15.33
C GLU A 322 -10.73 18.93 -14.14
N ASN A 323 -10.32 18.11 -13.16
CA ASN A 323 -9.81 18.57 -11.88
C ASN A 323 -8.38 18.12 -11.54
N HIS A 324 -7.87 17.05 -12.18
CA HIS A 324 -6.54 16.52 -11.87
C HIS A 324 -5.51 16.87 -12.94
N TYR A 325 -5.71 16.46 -14.17
CA TYR A 325 -4.75 16.66 -15.26
C TYR A 325 -4.48 18.12 -15.64
N PRO A 326 -5.44 19.06 -15.56
CA PRO A 326 -5.15 20.47 -15.82
C PRO A 326 -4.07 21.07 -14.90
N LYS A 327 -3.84 20.49 -13.71
CA LYS A 327 -2.79 20.95 -12.77
C LYS A 327 -1.38 20.80 -13.35
N PHE A 328 -1.16 19.93 -14.31
CA PHE A 328 0.15 19.67 -14.91
C PHE A 328 0.39 20.53 -16.16
N GLY A 329 -0.63 21.21 -16.68
CA GLY A 329 -0.53 22.14 -17.80
C GLY A 329 0.14 21.53 -19.04
N ALA A 330 1.01 22.27 -19.68
CA ALA A 330 1.71 21.86 -20.90
C ALA A 330 2.72 20.71 -20.71
N LYS A 331 3.04 20.36 -19.47
CA LYS A 331 3.94 19.25 -19.14
C LYS A 331 3.24 17.90 -18.99
N LEU A 332 1.91 17.87 -19.09
CA LEU A 332 1.18 16.60 -19.12
C LEU A 332 1.55 15.84 -20.41
N PRO A 333 2.09 14.61 -20.33
CA PRO A 333 2.38 13.82 -21.52
C PRO A 333 1.12 13.52 -22.33
N LYS A 334 1.22 13.58 -23.65
CA LYS A 334 0.11 13.28 -24.57
C LYS A 334 -0.40 11.84 -24.39
N GLU A 335 0.52 10.91 -24.15
CA GLU A 335 0.23 9.51 -23.91
C GLU A 335 -0.72 9.27 -22.72
N LEU A 336 -0.84 10.22 -21.80
CA LEU A 336 -1.78 10.16 -20.69
C LEU A 336 -3.09 10.89 -20.99
N SER A 337 -3.04 11.97 -21.76
CA SER A 337 -4.23 12.76 -22.07
C SER A 337 -5.10 12.13 -23.16
N GLU A 338 -4.55 11.17 -23.92
CA GLU A 338 -5.22 10.48 -25.02
C GLU A 338 -5.79 9.09 -24.63
N ILE A 339 -5.52 8.62 -23.41
CA ILE A 339 -6.14 7.42 -22.82
C ILE A 339 -7.51 7.78 -22.24
#